data_eb0e6fe1149f8a51e9d8b33bf13fdc14
#
_entry.id   eb0e6fe1149f8a51e9d8b33bf13fdc14
#
_cell.length_a   1.000
_cell.length_b   1.000
_cell.length_c   1.000
_cell.angle_alpha   90.00
_cell.angle_beta   90.00
_cell.angle_gamma   90.00
#
_symmetry.space_group_name_H-M   'P 1'
#
loop_
_entity.id
_entity.type
_entity.pdbx_description
1 polymer ?
#
loop_
_entity_poly.entity_id
_entity_poly.type
_entity_poly.pdbx_seq_one_letter_code
_entity_poly.pdbx_strand_id
1 'polypeptide(L)'
;MRVLAIDPGLTRCGVGVIESSSMSLIAVGVLKSSPDLAIEQRLNEIDGQIRGWINLHNPDVIAVERVFSQANLRTVMGTAQVAGISLLAAAQSEIKVVMHTPSEVKAAVTGNGRAKKDQVAMMVQRILKLKEIPKPVDATDALALAICHVWRGSGDERLAKATAKEKTRLSLLRSRS
;
A
#
# COMPACT_ATOMS: atom_id res chain seq x y z
N MET A 1 -12.45 -4.36 -6.96
CA MET A 1 -11.58 -3.15 -6.73
C MET A 1 -10.13 -3.60 -6.74
N ARG A 2 -9.35 -3.04 -7.65
CA ARG A 2 -7.90 -3.30 -7.72
C ARG A 2 -7.14 -2.40 -6.77
N VAL A 3 -6.30 -2.99 -5.96
CA VAL A 3 -5.42 -2.27 -5.04
C VAL A 3 -4.00 -2.45 -5.52
N LEU A 4 -3.32 -1.35 -5.86
CA LEU A 4 -1.87 -1.31 -6.05
C LEU A 4 -1.24 -0.92 -4.72
N ALA A 5 -0.42 -1.78 -4.15
CA ALA A 5 0.37 -1.48 -2.96
C ALA A 5 1.82 -1.17 -3.34
N ILE A 6 2.39 -0.18 -2.67
CA ILE A 6 3.77 0.27 -2.86
C ILE A 6 4.44 0.29 -1.48
N ASP A 7 5.45 -0.54 -1.31
CA ASP A 7 6.38 -0.54 -0.18
C ASP A 7 7.64 0.25 -0.59
N PRO A 8 7.77 1.53 -0.16
CA PRO A 8 8.76 2.43 -0.72
C PRO A 8 10.20 2.05 -0.34
N GLY A 9 11.06 2.01 -1.32
CA GLY A 9 12.50 1.84 -1.14
C GLY A 9 13.29 2.32 -2.35
N LEU A 10 14.35 3.12 -2.13
CA LEU A 10 15.09 3.76 -3.21
C LEU A 10 15.85 2.77 -4.10
N THR A 11 16.45 1.73 -3.52
CA THR A 11 17.16 0.69 -4.28
C THR A 11 16.23 -0.44 -4.72
N ARG A 12 15.24 -0.73 -3.88
CA ARG A 12 14.25 -1.80 -4.09
C ARG A 12 12.92 -1.32 -3.52
N CYS A 13 11.95 -1.15 -4.37
CA CYS A 13 10.60 -0.75 -4.01
C CYS A 13 9.64 -1.91 -4.32
N GLY A 14 9.04 -2.48 -3.31
CA GLY A 14 8.07 -3.56 -3.46
C GLY A 14 6.77 -3.05 -4.05
N VAL A 15 6.21 -3.80 -5.01
CA VAL A 15 4.89 -3.47 -5.58
C VAL A 15 4.05 -4.73 -5.71
N GLY A 16 2.76 -4.59 -5.47
CA GLY A 16 1.82 -5.71 -5.59
C GLY A 16 0.41 -5.23 -5.95
N VAL A 17 -0.27 -5.96 -6.81
CA VAL A 17 -1.65 -5.69 -7.23
C VAL A 17 -2.52 -6.88 -6.88
N ILE A 18 -3.59 -6.63 -6.15
CA ILE A 18 -4.60 -7.64 -5.84
C ILE A 18 -6.00 -7.19 -6.25
N GLU A 19 -6.85 -8.16 -6.58
CA GLU A 19 -8.28 -7.95 -6.71
C GLU A 19 -8.96 -8.17 -5.36
N SER A 20 -9.61 -7.14 -4.80
CA SER A 20 -10.17 -7.16 -3.45
C SER A 20 -11.37 -8.11 -3.30
N SER A 21 -12.20 -8.25 -4.32
CA SER A 21 -13.42 -9.07 -4.27
C SER A 21 -13.13 -10.57 -4.15
N SER A 22 -12.09 -11.04 -4.82
CA SER A 22 -11.66 -12.44 -4.81
C SER A 22 -10.44 -12.70 -3.92
N MET A 23 -9.82 -11.67 -3.38
CA MET A 23 -8.52 -11.74 -2.68
C MET A 23 -7.48 -12.47 -3.53
N SER A 24 -7.44 -12.21 -4.83
CA SER A 24 -6.51 -12.87 -5.76
C SER A 24 -5.36 -11.95 -6.15
N LEU A 25 -4.19 -12.56 -6.29
CA LEU A 25 -3.01 -11.90 -6.83
C LEU A 25 -3.19 -11.62 -8.33
N ILE A 26 -2.99 -10.37 -8.75
CA ILE A 26 -2.93 -9.97 -10.16
C ILE A 26 -1.48 -9.88 -10.61
N ALA A 27 -0.66 -9.14 -9.88
CA ALA A 27 0.76 -8.96 -10.19
C ALA A 27 1.55 -8.65 -8.92
N VAL A 28 2.83 -9.01 -8.92
CA VAL A 28 3.77 -8.67 -7.85
C VAL A 28 5.17 -8.48 -8.43
N GLY A 29 5.93 -7.54 -7.88
CA GLY A 29 7.28 -7.27 -8.35
C GLY A 29 8.10 -6.38 -7.42
N VAL A 30 9.30 -6.07 -7.85
CA VAL A 30 10.21 -5.14 -7.18
C VAL A 30 10.78 -4.19 -8.23
N LEU A 31 10.48 -2.92 -8.08
CA LEU A 31 11.08 -1.83 -8.84
C LEU A 31 12.49 -1.59 -8.32
N LYS A 32 13.40 -1.23 -9.19
CA LYS A 32 14.82 -1.07 -8.83
C LYS A 32 15.39 0.20 -9.44
N SER A 33 16.33 0.80 -8.73
CA SER A 33 17.23 1.83 -9.28
C SER A 33 18.68 1.48 -8.98
N SER A 34 19.60 1.84 -9.88
CA SER A 34 21.01 1.61 -9.64
C SER A 34 21.55 2.48 -8.50
N PRO A 35 22.28 1.91 -7.52
CA PRO A 35 22.92 2.69 -6.48
C PRO A 35 24.03 3.62 -6.99
N ASP A 36 24.54 3.40 -8.21
CA ASP A 36 25.61 4.18 -8.83
C ASP A 36 25.12 5.48 -9.47
N LEU A 37 23.80 5.63 -9.61
CA LEU A 37 23.19 6.84 -10.17
C LEU A 37 23.01 7.91 -9.11
N ALA A 38 22.98 9.18 -9.55
CA ALA A 38 22.59 10.31 -8.71
C ALA A 38 21.12 10.17 -8.23
N ILE A 39 20.80 10.79 -7.11
CA ILE A 39 19.51 10.62 -6.45
C ILE A 39 18.32 10.98 -7.34
N GLU A 40 18.41 12.06 -8.09
CA GLU A 40 17.37 12.53 -9.01
C GLU A 40 17.12 11.54 -10.15
N GLN A 41 18.18 10.88 -10.66
CA GLN A 41 18.09 9.87 -11.70
C GLN A 41 17.42 8.61 -11.14
N ARG A 42 17.79 8.19 -9.93
CA ARG A 42 17.19 7.05 -9.24
C ARG A 42 15.71 7.25 -8.99
N LEU A 43 15.32 8.45 -8.53
CA LEU A 43 13.91 8.78 -8.32
C LEU A 43 13.14 8.78 -9.64
N ASN A 44 13.73 9.29 -10.72
CA ASN A 44 13.12 9.26 -12.05
C ASN A 44 12.92 7.82 -12.57
N GLU A 45 13.89 6.91 -12.35
CA GLU A 45 13.75 5.49 -12.70
C GLU A 45 12.59 4.83 -11.93
N ILE A 46 12.49 5.08 -10.61
CA ILE A 46 11.42 4.51 -9.78
C ILE A 46 10.07 5.11 -10.17
N ASP A 47 9.97 6.43 -10.39
CA ASP A 47 8.74 7.09 -10.82
C ASP A 47 8.22 6.52 -12.15
N GLY A 48 9.09 6.38 -13.13
CA GLY A 48 8.72 5.80 -14.43
C GLY A 48 8.17 4.37 -14.30
N GLN A 49 8.78 3.56 -13.44
CA GLN A 49 8.29 2.20 -13.18
C GLN A 49 6.96 2.22 -12.43
N ILE A 50 6.75 3.09 -11.41
CA ILE A 50 5.47 3.24 -10.71
C ILE A 50 4.36 3.61 -11.69
N ARG A 51 4.60 4.60 -12.56
CA ARG A 51 3.63 5.01 -13.61
C ARG A 51 3.33 3.87 -14.57
N GLY A 52 4.35 3.10 -14.94
CA GLY A 52 4.16 1.88 -15.76
C GLY A 52 3.19 0.89 -15.09
N TRP A 53 3.33 0.66 -13.78
CA TRP A 53 2.42 -0.20 -13.02
C TRP A 53 1.00 0.38 -12.92
N ILE A 54 0.87 1.68 -12.69
CA ILE A 54 -0.44 2.38 -12.67
C ILE A 54 -1.13 2.20 -14.02
N ASN A 55 -0.46 2.50 -15.12
CA ASN A 55 -1.03 2.41 -16.46
C ASN A 55 -1.39 0.98 -16.87
N LEU A 56 -0.53 0.00 -16.52
CA LEU A 56 -0.75 -1.40 -16.88
C LEU A 56 -1.92 -2.02 -16.12
N HIS A 57 -2.06 -1.70 -14.83
CA HIS A 57 -3.01 -2.38 -13.96
C HIS A 57 -4.28 -1.58 -13.66
N ASN A 58 -4.33 -0.28 -13.98
CA ASN A 58 -5.48 0.61 -13.74
C ASN A 58 -6.07 0.41 -12.33
N PRO A 59 -5.33 0.68 -11.25
CA PRO A 59 -5.80 0.44 -9.89
C PRO A 59 -6.87 1.48 -9.50
N ASP A 60 -7.85 1.05 -8.71
CA ASP A 60 -8.88 1.93 -8.15
C ASP A 60 -8.35 2.72 -6.95
N VAL A 61 -7.30 2.21 -6.30
CA VAL A 61 -6.66 2.81 -5.13
C VAL A 61 -5.19 2.40 -5.04
N ILE A 62 -4.36 3.30 -4.54
CA ILE A 62 -2.95 3.03 -4.24
C ILE A 62 -2.77 3.03 -2.72
N ALA A 63 -2.26 1.92 -2.18
CA ALA A 63 -1.85 1.81 -0.79
C ALA A 63 -0.33 2.02 -0.69
N VAL A 64 0.12 2.95 0.16
CA VAL A 64 1.56 3.24 0.35
C VAL A 64 1.93 2.99 1.81
N GLU A 65 3.04 2.30 2.05
CA GLU A 65 3.54 2.16 3.42
C GLU A 65 4.05 3.51 3.93
N ARG A 66 3.57 3.88 5.13
CA ARG A 66 3.99 5.13 5.78
C ARG A 66 5.41 4.97 6.32
N VAL A 67 6.27 5.88 5.91
CA VAL A 67 7.64 5.94 6.40
C VAL A 67 7.65 6.22 7.92
N PHE A 68 8.30 5.36 8.67
CA PHE A 68 8.46 5.50 10.11
C PHE A 68 9.95 5.50 10.46
N SER A 69 10.40 6.56 11.12
CA SER A 69 11.81 6.71 11.49
C SER A 69 12.11 5.92 12.75
N GLN A 70 12.90 4.84 12.64
CA GLN A 70 13.43 4.17 13.83
C GLN A 70 14.93 3.80 13.76
N ALA A 71 15.59 3.95 12.61
CA ALA A 71 16.99 3.59 12.48
C ALA A 71 17.68 4.43 11.40
N ASN A 72 18.62 4.20 10.77
CA ASN A 72 19.44 4.85 9.76
C ASN A 72 18.74 5.98 8.94
N LEU A 73 19.04 7.22 9.29
CA LEU A 73 18.47 8.44 8.68
C LEU A 73 18.62 8.46 7.14
N ARG A 74 19.76 7.95 6.62
CA ARG A 74 20.01 7.92 5.18
C ARG A 74 19.02 7.01 4.44
N THR A 75 18.70 5.85 5.01
CA THR A 75 17.69 4.93 4.47
C THR A 75 16.29 5.54 4.53
N VAL A 76 15.97 6.17 5.65
CA VAL A 76 14.67 6.85 5.86
C VAL A 76 14.43 7.95 4.83
N MET A 77 15.45 8.76 4.53
CA MET A 77 15.32 9.83 3.53
C MET A 77 15.02 9.28 2.13
N GLY A 78 15.75 8.25 1.69
CA GLY A 78 15.47 7.60 0.40
C GLY A 78 14.07 6.99 0.31
N THR A 79 13.64 6.33 1.38
CA THR A 79 12.28 5.77 1.47
C THR A 79 11.22 6.87 1.43
N ALA A 80 11.43 7.98 2.16
CA ALA A 80 10.51 9.12 2.16
C ALA A 80 10.39 9.79 0.78
N GLN A 81 11.50 9.91 0.06
CA GLN A 81 11.51 10.43 -1.31
C GLN A 81 10.71 9.55 -2.27
N VAL A 82 10.88 8.22 -2.18
CA VAL A 82 10.08 7.27 -3.00
C VAL A 82 8.60 7.30 -2.60
N ALA A 83 8.28 7.39 -1.31
CA ALA A 83 6.90 7.60 -0.88
C ALA A 83 6.33 8.89 -1.49
N GLY A 84 7.08 10.00 -1.47
CA GLY A 84 6.66 11.27 -2.05
C GLY A 84 6.36 11.20 -3.55
N ILE A 85 7.22 10.57 -4.35
CA ILE A 85 6.95 10.39 -5.79
C ILE A 85 5.78 9.44 -6.04
N SER A 86 5.58 8.42 -5.18
CA SER A 86 4.41 7.54 -5.27
C SER A 86 3.10 8.30 -5.06
N LEU A 87 3.06 9.20 -4.07
CA LEU A 87 1.91 10.09 -3.83
C LEU A 87 1.66 11.02 -5.00
N LEU A 88 2.73 11.60 -5.58
CA LEU A 88 2.65 12.49 -6.73
C LEU A 88 2.13 11.75 -7.97
N ALA A 89 2.67 10.57 -8.28
CA ALA A 89 2.23 9.76 -9.40
C ALA A 89 0.75 9.39 -9.29
N ALA A 90 0.29 9.02 -8.09
CA ALA A 90 -1.12 8.73 -7.84
C ALA A 90 -2.01 9.97 -8.02
N ALA A 91 -1.61 11.12 -7.48
CA ALA A 91 -2.37 12.37 -7.62
C ALA A 91 -2.49 12.82 -9.09
N GLN A 92 -1.43 12.69 -9.88
CA GLN A 92 -1.43 13.00 -11.30
C GLN A 92 -2.24 12.02 -12.14
N SER A 93 -2.49 10.82 -11.63
CA SER A 93 -3.36 9.80 -12.22
C SER A 93 -4.79 9.86 -11.66
N GLU A 94 -5.11 10.84 -10.82
CA GLU A 94 -6.41 11.01 -10.14
C GLU A 94 -6.84 9.77 -9.32
N ILE A 95 -5.87 9.00 -8.82
CA ILE A 95 -6.12 7.80 -8.04
C ILE A 95 -6.00 8.12 -6.55
N LYS A 96 -6.99 7.68 -5.76
CA LYS A 96 -6.99 7.82 -4.30
C LYS A 96 -5.80 7.09 -3.68
N VAL A 97 -5.11 7.75 -2.74
CA VAL A 97 -4.04 7.13 -1.96
C VAL A 97 -4.47 6.94 -0.51
N VAL A 98 -4.08 5.83 0.07
CA VAL A 98 -4.21 5.55 1.51
C VAL A 98 -2.88 5.07 2.05
N MET A 99 -2.48 5.58 3.20
CA MET A 99 -1.22 5.21 3.83
C MET A 99 -1.47 4.35 5.08
N HIS A 100 -0.68 3.29 5.22
CA HIS A 100 -0.71 2.40 6.38
C HIS A 100 0.67 2.32 7.04
N THR A 101 0.70 2.24 8.37
CA THR A 101 1.94 2.02 9.11
C THR A 101 2.38 0.55 9.06
N PRO A 102 3.68 0.24 9.23
CA PRO A 102 4.16 -1.14 9.27
C PRO A 102 3.47 -1.99 10.34
N SER A 103 3.18 -1.41 11.50
CA SER A 103 2.47 -2.10 12.58
C SER A 103 1.01 -2.41 12.24
N GLU A 104 0.34 -1.52 11.53
CA GLU A 104 -1.02 -1.76 11.02
C GLU A 104 -1.05 -2.88 10.00
N VAL A 105 -0.08 -2.90 9.08
CA VAL A 105 0.05 -3.96 8.07
C VAL A 105 0.24 -5.32 8.75
N LYS A 106 1.19 -5.42 9.70
CA LYS A 106 1.42 -6.65 10.45
C LYS A 106 0.20 -7.09 11.24
N ALA A 107 -0.45 -6.16 11.96
CA ALA A 107 -1.64 -6.46 12.76
C ALA A 107 -2.81 -6.93 11.87
N ALA A 108 -3.02 -6.31 10.72
CA ALA A 108 -4.07 -6.71 9.81
C ALA A 108 -3.87 -8.15 9.30
N VAL A 109 -2.65 -8.49 8.85
CA VAL A 109 -2.36 -9.77 8.21
C VAL A 109 -2.24 -10.92 9.23
N THR A 110 -1.68 -10.66 10.42
CA THR A 110 -1.33 -11.72 11.40
C THR A 110 -2.09 -11.63 12.71
N GLY A 111 -2.85 -10.56 12.96
CA GLY A 111 -3.43 -10.26 14.27
C GLY A 111 -2.43 -9.65 15.27
N ASN A 112 -1.15 -9.52 14.92
CA ASN A 112 -0.09 -9.02 15.81
C ASN A 112 0.80 -7.99 15.11
N GLY A 113 0.73 -6.73 15.57
CA GLY A 113 1.54 -5.62 15.00
C GLY A 113 3.07 -5.76 15.19
N ARG A 114 3.52 -6.73 16.00
CA ARG A 114 4.95 -7.06 16.22
C ARG A 114 5.37 -8.35 15.53
N ALA A 115 4.55 -8.90 14.65
CA ALA A 115 4.86 -10.15 13.93
C ALA A 115 6.20 -10.06 13.18
N LYS A 116 6.89 -11.20 13.10
CA LYS A 116 8.13 -11.32 12.32
C LYS A 116 7.79 -11.41 10.82
N LYS A 117 8.76 -11.08 9.96
CA LYS A 117 8.56 -11.07 8.49
C LYS A 117 8.15 -12.44 7.93
N ASP A 118 8.71 -13.52 8.45
CA ASP A 118 8.35 -14.89 8.06
C ASP A 118 6.89 -15.23 8.38
N GLN A 119 6.38 -14.78 9.53
CA GLN A 119 4.98 -14.96 9.91
C GLN A 119 4.04 -14.18 8.96
N VAL A 120 4.41 -12.94 8.61
CA VAL A 120 3.66 -12.13 7.64
C VAL A 120 3.65 -12.83 6.27
N ALA A 121 4.80 -13.32 5.81
CA ALA A 121 4.94 -14.00 4.53
C ALA A 121 4.07 -15.26 4.42
N MET A 122 4.07 -16.10 5.46
CA MET A 122 3.20 -17.28 5.52
C MET A 122 1.71 -16.92 5.48
N MET A 123 1.32 -15.85 6.16
CA MET A 123 -0.08 -15.40 6.15
C MET A 123 -0.48 -14.84 4.79
N VAL A 124 0.38 -14.04 4.14
CA VAL A 124 0.16 -13.56 2.76
C VAL A 124 -0.07 -14.72 1.81
N GLN A 125 0.80 -15.74 1.87
CA GLN A 125 0.67 -16.94 1.06
C GLN A 125 -0.70 -17.63 1.25
N ARG A 126 -1.13 -17.79 2.50
CA ARG A 126 -2.42 -18.43 2.83
C ARG A 126 -3.61 -17.61 2.37
N ILE A 127 -3.61 -16.30 2.64
CA ILE A 127 -4.72 -15.38 2.32
C ILE A 127 -4.94 -15.31 0.81
N LEU A 128 -3.86 -15.15 0.04
CA LEU A 128 -3.90 -15.07 -1.43
C LEU A 128 -3.86 -16.45 -2.10
N LYS A 129 -3.84 -17.56 -1.33
CA LYS A 129 -3.80 -18.95 -1.82
C LYS A 129 -2.66 -19.21 -2.80
N LEU A 130 -1.48 -18.64 -2.53
CA LEU A 130 -0.32 -18.78 -3.41
C LEU A 130 0.33 -20.16 -3.24
N LYS A 131 0.85 -20.72 -4.32
CA LYS A 131 1.58 -22.00 -4.30
C LYS A 131 2.86 -21.91 -3.47
N GLU A 132 3.54 -20.77 -3.53
CA GLU A 132 4.77 -20.49 -2.81
C GLU A 132 4.80 -19.03 -2.33
N ILE A 133 5.67 -18.73 -1.36
CA ILE A 133 5.88 -17.37 -0.88
C ILE A 133 6.60 -16.56 -1.97
N PRO A 134 6.07 -15.40 -2.39
CA PRO A 134 6.71 -14.56 -3.38
C PRO A 134 8.11 -14.12 -2.95
N LYS A 135 9.01 -14.13 -3.91
CA LYS A 135 10.39 -13.65 -3.72
C LYS A 135 10.66 -12.48 -4.67
N PRO A 136 11.46 -11.53 -4.28
CA PRO A 136 12.09 -11.33 -2.96
C PRO A 136 11.10 -10.83 -1.89
N VAL A 137 11.60 -10.67 -0.64
CA VAL A 137 10.77 -10.30 0.54
C VAL A 137 9.99 -9.00 0.32
N ASP A 138 10.58 -8.00 -0.34
CA ASP A 138 9.92 -6.71 -0.64
C ASP A 138 8.61 -6.90 -1.42
N ALA A 139 8.53 -7.91 -2.27
CA ALA A 139 7.31 -8.28 -2.98
C ALA A 139 6.20 -8.76 -2.01
N THR A 140 6.59 -9.51 -0.98
CA THR A 140 5.67 -10.00 0.04
C THR A 140 5.19 -8.88 0.96
N ASP A 141 6.06 -7.94 1.32
CA ASP A 141 5.71 -6.77 2.14
C ASP A 141 4.66 -5.90 1.41
N ALA A 142 4.82 -5.68 0.09
CA ALA A 142 3.81 -4.99 -0.71
C ALA A 142 2.46 -5.72 -0.76
N LEU A 143 2.44 -7.05 -0.88
CA LEU A 143 1.19 -7.82 -0.83
C LEU A 143 0.52 -7.75 0.54
N ALA A 144 1.29 -7.79 1.63
CA ALA A 144 0.77 -7.61 2.98
C ALA A 144 0.09 -6.23 3.13
N LEU A 145 0.69 -5.18 2.56
CA LEU A 145 0.13 -3.83 2.52
C LEU A 145 -1.20 -3.78 1.72
N ALA A 146 -1.26 -4.45 0.56
CA ALA A 146 -2.49 -4.54 -0.22
C ALA A 146 -3.63 -5.23 0.56
N ILE A 147 -3.34 -6.36 1.22
CA ILE A 147 -4.28 -7.07 2.08
C ILE A 147 -4.76 -6.19 3.23
N CYS A 148 -3.83 -5.51 3.91
CA CYS A 148 -4.15 -4.56 4.98
C CYS A 148 -5.14 -3.50 4.51
N HIS A 149 -4.89 -2.91 3.33
CA HIS A 149 -5.80 -1.90 2.78
C HIS A 149 -7.20 -2.47 2.53
N VAL A 150 -7.33 -3.63 1.91
CA VAL A 150 -8.64 -4.24 1.64
C VAL A 150 -9.42 -4.48 2.92
N TRP A 151 -8.80 -4.98 3.97
CA TRP A 151 -9.50 -5.30 5.22
C TRP A 151 -9.83 -4.08 6.07
N ARG A 152 -8.95 -3.08 6.13
CA ARG A 152 -9.15 -1.85 6.91
C ARG A 152 -9.96 -0.81 6.14
N GLY A 153 -9.71 -0.64 4.84
CA GLY A 153 -10.43 0.32 4.02
C GLY A 153 -11.94 0.06 3.96
N SER A 154 -12.34 -1.21 3.96
CA SER A 154 -13.76 -1.59 4.07
C SER A 154 -14.39 -1.22 5.42
N GLY A 155 -13.60 -1.21 6.50
CA GLY A 155 -14.02 -0.78 7.83
C GLY A 155 -14.21 0.74 7.91
N ASP A 156 -13.24 1.49 7.42
CA ASP A 156 -13.29 2.96 7.42
C ASP A 156 -14.42 3.50 6.53
N GLU A 157 -14.66 2.89 5.37
CA GLU A 157 -15.79 3.26 4.52
C GLU A 157 -17.15 2.97 5.17
N ARG A 158 -17.29 1.84 5.85
CA ARG A 158 -18.53 1.51 6.59
C ARG A 158 -18.78 2.50 7.72
N LEU A 159 -17.74 2.86 8.47
CA LEU A 159 -17.82 3.84 9.55
C LEU A 159 -18.14 5.23 9.00
N ALA A 160 -17.49 5.67 7.93
CA ALA A 160 -17.76 6.94 7.27
C ALA A 160 -19.20 7.02 6.74
N LYS A 161 -19.70 5.96 6.10
CA LYS A 161 -21.10 5.87 5.65
C LYS A 161 -22.08 5.88 6.81
N ALA A 162 -21.80 5.18 7.92
CA ALA A 162 -22.63 5.19 9.12
C ALA A 162 -22.68 6.59 9.77
N THR A 163 -21.53 7.25 9.88
CA THR A 163 -21.43 8.60 10.44
C THR A 163 -22.15 9.64 9.57
N ALA A 164 -22.03 9.54 8.24
CA ALA A 164 -22.74 10.42 7.31
C ALA A 164 -24.26 10.23 7.42
N LYS A 165 -24.73 8.98 7.48
CA LYS A 165 -26.15 8.66 7.66
C LYS A 165 -26.72 9.22 8.96
N GLU A 166 -25.97 9.11 10.07
CA GLU A 166 -26.40 9.65 11.36
C GLU A 166 -26.40 11.19 11.39
N LYS A 167 -25.40 11.83 10.77
CA LYS A 167 -25.42 13.31 10.61
C LYS A 167 -26.65 13.78 9.83
N THR A 168 -27.00 13.11 8.73
CA THR A 168 -28.20 13.44 7.95
C THR A 168 -29.46 13.23 8.78
N ARG A 169 -29.57 12.14 9.54
CA ARG A 169 -30.71 11.89 10.44
C ARG A 169 -30.86 13.00 11.49
N LEU A 170 -29.76 13.40 12.13
CA LEU A 170 -29.76 14.45 13.15
C LEU A 170 -30.12 15.84 12.56
N SER A 171 -29.68 16.15 11.33
CA SER A 171 -30.05 17.39 10.65
C SER A 171 -31.56 17.46 10.36
N LEU A 172 -32.14 16.35 9.91
CA LEU A 172 -33.59 16.26 9.66
C LEU A 172 -34.45 16.39 10.93
N LEU A 173 -33.95 15.92 12.09
CA LEU A 173 -34.63 16.09 13.37
C LEU A 173 -34.58 17.55 13.83
N ARG A 174 -33.47 18.26 13.62
CA ARG A 174 -33.33 19.69 13.96
C ARG A 174 -34.17 20.64 13.09
N SER A 175 -34.45 20.24 11.85
CA SER A 175 -35.30 21.05 10.95
C SER A 175 -36.79 20.90 11.19
N ARG A 176 -37.21 19.99 12.08
CA ARG A 176 -38.61 19.74 12.45
C ARG A 176 -39.00 20.29 13.82
N SER A 177 -38.04 20.89 14.55
CA SER A 177 -38.21 21.62 15.79
C SER A 177 -38.18 23.12 15.58
#